data_02296fbbee481ed897dec57373249eee
#
_entry.id   02296fbbee481ed897dec57373249eee
#
_cell.length_a   1.000
_cell.length_b   1.000
_cell.length_c   1.000
_cell.angle_alpha   90.00
_cell.angle_beta   90.00
_cell.angle_gamma   90.00
#
_symmetry.space_group_name_H-M   'P 1'
#
loop_
_entity.id
_entity.type
_entity.pdbx_description
1 polymer ?
#
loop_
_entity_poly.entity_id
_entity_poly.type
_entity_poly.pdbx_seq_one_letter_code
_entity_poly.pdbx_strand_id
1 'polypeptide(L)'
;MSSNGKDNAASSSVTLPIYLDNHATTPLDPRVLETMLPFLTTKFGNAASHSHQFGWDAGAAVEAARRQVAGLIGASAREIIFTSGATESDNLAIKGVVDAYRDKGDHIITVVTEHKAVLDSCKRLEKDTHGCRGTYLPVKTDGLIDLDQLKGSFTDKTVLVTIMAANNEIGVLQPMEEIGKLCREHGVLFHSDAVQALGKTPLDVRRMNLDLASLTAHKLYGPKGCGALYVRNDAAVRLFPMIDGGGHERGMRSGTLNVPGIAGFGRACEIAQQAMPEESVRVASLRNRLRDCLLAELSEVAINGSMEHRLPGNLNMSFLSVEGETLMTGLNDIALSSGSACSSDKVEHSHVLKALGLSDDAAGSAIRFGVGRFTTEAEVDYVAGRVIEMVKKLREVSIFS
;
A
#
# COMPACT_ATOMS: atom_id res chain seq x y z
N MET A 1 25.50 -14.94 -55.90
CA MET A 1 26.10 -14.40 -54.66
C MET A 1 24.93 -13.92 -53.80
N SER A 2 24.47 -14.77 -52.92
CA SER A 2 23.35 -14.50 -52.02
C SER A 2 23.90 -14.08 -50.67
N SER A 3 23.64 -12.86 -50.29
CA SER A 3 23.95 -12.35 -48.96
C SER A 3 22.80 -12.66 -48.01
N ASN A 4 23.01 -13.64 -47.12
CA ASN A 4 22.17 -13.90 -45.98
C ASN A 4 22.24 -12.72 -45.01
N GLY A 5 21.21 -11.89 -44.97
CA GLY A 5 20.96 -10.98 -43.88
C GLY A 5 20.51 -11.78 -42.65
N LYS A 6 21.38 -11.99 -41.68
CA LYS A 6 20.99 -12.44 -40.35
C LYS A 6 20.45 -11.23 -39.61
N ASP A 7 19.14 -11.19 -39.40
CA ASP A 7 18.51 -10.33 -38.43
C ASP A 7 19.06 -10.72 -37.04
N ASN A 8 20.00 -9.97 -36.56
CA ASN A 8 20.36 -9.96 -35.12
C ASN A 8 19.29 -9.19 -34.36
N ALA A 9 18.24 -9.88 -33.98
CA ALA A 9 17.42 -9.43 -32.86
C ALA A 9 18.33 -9.44 -31.62
N ALA A 10 18.73 -8.25 -31.17
CA ALA A 10 19.45 -8.07 -29.91
C ALA A 10 18.56 -8.62 -28.80
N SER A 11 18.86 -9.80 -28.28
CA SER A 11 18.28 -10.29 -27.05
C SER A 11 18.71 -9.32 -25.96
N SER A 12 17.79 -8.45 -25.51
CA SER A 12 18.02 -7.62 -24.35
C SER A 12 18.25 -8.56 -23.17
N SER A 13 19.48 -8.67 -22.71
CA SER A 13 19.83 -9.51 -21.57
C SER A 13 19.13 -8.95 -20.34
N VAL A 14 18.23 -9.75 -19.77
CA VAL A 14 17.54 -9.43 -18.51
C VAL A 14 18.56 -9.47 -17.37
N THR A 15 18.57 -8.45 -16.52
CA THR A 15 19.43 -8.42 -15.32
C THR A 15 18.76 -9.19 -14.18
N LEU A 16 19.47 -10.15 -13.61
CA LEU A 16 18.99 -10.95 -12.48
C LEU A 16 19.60 -10.45 -11.15
N PRO A 17 18.86 -10.57 -10.00
CA PRO A 17 17.49 -11.05 -9.91
C PRO A 17 16.49 -9.99 -10.38
N ILE A 18 15.35 -10.44 -10.97
CA ILE A 18 14.24 -9.55 -11.33
C ILE A 18 13.43 -9.18 -10.11
N TYR A 19 13.02 -7.91 -10.00
CA TYR A 19 12.22 -7.43 -8.87
C TYR A 19 10.75 -7.25 -9.25
N LEU A 20 9.89 -8.17 -8.81
CA LEU A 20 8.43 -8.12 -8.94
C LEU A 20 7.72 -8.14 -7.58
N ASP A 21 8.29 -7.47 -6.58
CA ASP A 21 7.67 -7.32 -5.25
C ASP A 21 7.40 -5.84 -4.88
N ASN A 22 6.94 -5.04 -5.87
CA ASN A 22 6.70 -3.61 -5.69
C ASN A 22 5.56 -3.27 -4.71
N HIS A 23 4.81 -4.26 -4.23
CA HIS A 23 3.83 -4.08 -3.14
C HIS A 23 4.44 -4.22 -1.74
N ALA A 24 5.59 -4.88 -1.59
CA ALA A 24 6.33 -4.92 -0.33
C ALA A 24 7.13 -3.63 -0.11
N THR A 25 7.88 -3.19 -1.10
CA THR A 25 8.58 -1.90 -1.16
C THR A 25 8.92 -1.60 -2.62
N THR A 26 9.35 -0.38 -2.91
CA THR A 26 9.85 -0.01 -4.25
C THR A 26 11.31 0.43 -4.17
N PRO A 27 12.09 0.31 -5.24
CA PRO A 27 13.39 0.98 -5.32
C PRO A 27 13.22 2.49 -5.19
N LEU A 28 14.23 3.18 -4.69
CA LEU A 28 14.24 4.64 -4.66
C LEU A 28 14.44 5.18 -6.09
N ASP A 29 13.57 6.07 -6.55
CA ASP A 29 13.74 6.72 -7.84
C ASP A 29 14.99 7.62 -7.82
N PRO A 30 15.89 7.54 -8.82
CA PRO A 30 17.11 8.36 -8.86
C PRO A 30 16.83 9.86 -8.71
N ARG A 31 15.75 10.36 -9.29
CA ARG A 31 15.35 11.78 -9.20
C ARG A 31 14.93 12.18 -7.79
N VAL A 32 14.42 11.21 -7.00
CA VAL A 32 14.11 11.38 -5.58
C VAL A 32 15.40 11.43 -4.77
N LEU A 33 16.36 10.54 -5.04
CA LEU A 33 17.66 10.53 -4.38
C LEU A 33 18.39 11.86 -4.59
N GLU A 34 18.42 12.37 -5.83
CA GLU A 34 19.03 13.68 -6.16
C GLU A 34 18.43 14.83 -5.31
N THR A 35 17.11 14.79 -5.07
CA THR A 35 16.42 15.78 -4.22
C THR A 35 16.83 15.64 -2.76
N MET A 36 17.08 14.44 -2.26
CA MET A 36 17.43 14.16 -0.87
C MET A 36 18.88 14.53 -0.53
N LEU A 37 19.83 14.30 -1.46
CA LEU A 37 21.27 14.44 -1.23
C LEU A 37 21.71 15.76 -0.61
N PRO A 38 21.25 16.95 -1.05
CA PRO A 38 21.62 18.22 -0.45
C PRO A 38 21.29 18.30 1.05
N PHE A 39 20.15 17.72 1.46
CA PHE A 39 19.69 17.75 2.86
C PHE A 39 20.41 16.72 3.76
N LEU A 40 21.12 15.77 3.17
CA LEU A 40 21.99 14.83 3.86
C LEU A 40 23.42 15.40 4.03
N THR A 41 23.80 16.43 3.27
CA THR A 41 25.18 16.90 3.15
C THR A 41 25.33 18.40 3.45
N THR A 42 24.97 19.26 2.53
CA THR A 42 25.25 20.70 2.60
C THR A 42 24.13 21.54 3.22
N LYS A 43 22.87 21.05 3.16
CA LYS A 43 21.66 21.73 3.69
C LYS A 43 21.07 21.01 4.89
N PHE A 44 21.91 20.56 5.80
CA PHE A 44 21.59 19.69 6.94
C PHE A 44 20.82 20.38 8.10
N GLY A 45 20.26 21.56 7.87
CA GLY A 45 19.60 22.35 8.89
C GLY A 45 18.39 21.70 9.53
N ASN A 46 18.07 22.09 10.76
CA ASN A 46 16.84 21.72 11.44
C ASN A 46 15.70 22.64 11.03
N ALA A 47 14.60 22.10 10.52
CA ALA A 47 13.43 22.88 10.07
C ALA A 47 12.77 23.72 11.19
N ALA A 48 13.00 23.39 12.45
CA ALA A 48 12.53 24.17 13.62
C ALA A 48 13.41 25.38 13.97
N SER A 49 14.57 25.55 13.31
CA SER A 49 15.45 26.68 13.53
C SER A 49 15.04 27.88 12.69
N HIS A 50 14.59 28.97 13.32
CA HIS A 50 14.05 30.15 12.62
C HIS A 50 15.04 31.34 12.54
N SER A 51 16.27 31.20 13.08
CA SER A 51 17.21 32.31 13.23
C SER A 51 18.34 32.38 12.20
N HIS A 52 18.45 31.38 11.30
CA HIS A 52 19.54 31.29 10.33
C HIS A 52 19.17 30.52 9.07
N GLN A 53 19.98 30.71 8.00
CA GLN A 53 19.76 30.19 6.66
C GLN A 53 19.56 28.67 6.61
N PHE A 54 20.34 27.89 7.38
CA PHE A 54 20.21 26.43 7.41
C PHE A 54 18.82 25.97 7.83
N GLY A 55 18.24 26.63 8.84
CA GLY A 55 16.89 26.31 9.30
C GLY A 55 15.84 26.74 8.30
N TRP A 56 16.00 27.90 7.65
CA TRP A 56 15.07 28.41 6.63
C TRP A 56 15.05 27.50 5.40
N ASP A 57 16.22 27.04 4.92
CA ASP A 57 16.32 26.10 3.81
C ASP A 57 15.61 24.78 4.13
N ALA A 58 15.82 24.24 5.32
CA ALA A 58 15.18 23.03 5.79
C ALA A 58 13.65 23.19 5.91
N GLY A 59 13.19 24.29 6.53
CA GLY A 59 11.78 24.61 6.66
C GLY A 59 11.09 24.78 5.30
N ALA A 60 11.75 25.49 4.37
CA ALA A 60 11.23 25.68 3.02
C ALA A 60 11.07 24.35 2.25
N ALA A 61 12.03 23.41 2.41
CA ALA A 61 11.95 22.09 1.82
C ALA A 61 10.81 21.25 2.40
N VAL A 62 10.61 21.28 3.72
CA VAL A 62 9.49 20.60 4.38
C VAL A 62 8.15 21.13 3.88
N GLU A 63 7.99 22.45 3.80
CA GLU A 63 6.74 23.06 3.33
C GLU A 63 6.51 22.84 1.81
N ALA A 64 7.55 22.76 1.01
CA ALA A 64 7.44 22.37 -0.40
C ALA A 64 6.94 20.92 -0.53
N ALA A 65 7.56 20.00 0.20
CA ALA A 65 7.14 18.60 0.23
C ALA A 65 5.70 18.42 0.74
N ARG A 66 5.30 19.20 1.75
CA ARG A 66 3.93 19.18 2.29
C ARG A 66 2.90 19.57 1.22
N ARG A 67 3.20 20.60 0.40
CA ARG A 67 2.35 20.98 -0.75
C ARG A 67 2.30 19.90 -1.83
N GLN A 68 3.43 19.22 -2.11
CA GLN A 68 3.50 18.15 -3.12
C GLN A 68 2.69 16.94 -2.70
N VAL A 69 2.81 16.50 -1.44
CA VAL A 69 1.99 15.40 -0.89
C VAL A 69 0.50 15.77 -0.92
N ALA A 70 0.15 16.96 -0.45
CA ALA A 70 -1.24 17.45 -0.46
C ALA A 70 -1.81 17.52 -1.89
N GLY A 71 -1.04 18.01 -2.85
CA GLY A 71 -1.46 18.13 -4.25
C GLY A 71 -1.81 16.79 -4.89
N LEU A 72 -1.07 15.73 -4.56
CA LEU A 72 -1.34 14.39 -5.12
C LEU A 72 -2.70 13.80 -4.69
N ILE A 73 -3.19 14.20 -3.51
CA ILE A 73 -4.44 13.66 -2.93
C ILE A 73 -5.60 14.66 -2.89
N GLY A 74 -5.47 15.83 -3.52
CA GLY A 74 -6.51 16.87 -3.51
C GLY A 74 -6.71 17.56 -2.16
N ALA A 75 -5.68 17.56 -1.29
CA ALA A 75 -5.69 18.18 0.03
C ALA A 75 -5.02 19.56 0.04
N SER A 76 -5.13 20.28 1.15
CA SER A 76 -4.30 21.46 1.45
C SER A 76 -3.07 21.08 2.26
N ALA A 77 -1.99 21.84 2.14
CA ALA A 77 -0.76 21.60 2.88
C ALA A 77 -0.98 21.54 4.41
N ARG A 78 -1.92 22.31 4.95
CA ARG A 78 -2.25 22.30 6.38
C ARG A 78 -2.85 20.98 6.88
N GLU A 79 -3.28 20.11 5.99
CA GLU A 79 -3.92 18.84 6.32
C GLU A 79 -2.92 17.66 6.33
N ILE A 80 -1.65 17.90 6.03
CA ILE A 80 -0.61 16.88 6.04
C ILE A 80 0.19 16.95 7.33
N ILE A 81 0.36 15.81 7.98
CA ILE A 81 1.20 15.57 9.18
C ILE A 81 2.26 14.55 8.80
N PHE A 82 3.54 14.91 8.85
CA PHE A 82 4.59 13.97 8.56
C PHE A 82 4.82 12.99 9.73
N THR A 83 5.03 11.72 9.37
CA THR A 83 5.25 10.59 10.28
C THR A 83 6.46 9.77 9.80
N SER A 84 6.84 8.74 10.54
CA SER A 84 7.90 7.80 10.13
C SER A 84 7.46 6.76 9.11
N GLY A 85 6.16 6.65 8.82
CA GLY A 85 5.59 5.68 7.89
C GLY A 85 4.10 5.42 8.16
N ALA A 86 3.50 4.57 7.34
CA ALA A 86 2.08 4.26 7.42
C ALA A 86 1.67 3.66 8.76
N THR A 87 2.46 2.75 9.31
CA THR A 87 2.17 2.12 10.61
C THR A 87 2.02 3.17 11.72
N GLU A 88 2.87 4.20 11.76
CA GLU A 88 2.70 5.32 12.69
C GLU A 88 1.44 6.10 12.37
N SER A 89 1.16 6.38 11.09
CA SER A 89 -0.02 7.12 10.66
C SER A 89 -1.32 6.40 11.02
N ASP A 90 -1.41 5.08 10.79
CA ASP A 90 -2.57 4.25 11.16
C ASP A 90 -2.82 4.26 12.66
N ASN A 91 -1.74 4.07 13.44
CA ASN A 91 -1.84 4.12 14.90
C ASN A 91 -2.30 5.50 15.39
N LEU A 92 -1.73 6.58 14.85
CA LEU A 92 -2.11 7.95 15.21
C LEU A 92 -3.57 8.24 14.85
N ALA A 93 -4.01 7.84 13.65
CA ALA A 93 -5.39 8.02 13.22
C ALA A 93 -6.37 7.26 14.11
N ILE A 94 -6.17 5.93 14.26
CA ILE A 94 -7.12 5.06 14.95
C ILE A 94 -7.15 5.36 16.45
N LYS A 95 -5.99 5.34 17.11
CA LYS A 95 -5.92 5.54 18.56
C LYS A 95 -6.21 6.99 18.93
N GLY A 96 -5.66 7.94 18.18
CA GLY A 96 -5.86 9.37 18.42
C GLY A 96 -7.31 9.80 18.28
N VAL A 97 -8.06 9.23 17.29
CA VAL A 97 -9.50 9.49 17.15
C VAL A 97 -10.28 8.86 18.31
N VAL A 98 -10.07 7.58 18.61
CA VAL A 98 -10.79 6.91 19.70
C VAL A 98 -10.60 7.66 21.01
N ASP A 99 -9.40 8.08 21.33
CA ASP A 99 -9.12 8.86 22.53
C ASP A 99 -9.83 10.23 22.52
N ALA A 100 -9.87 10.91 21.38
CA ALA A 100 -10.50 12.22 21.23
C ALA A 100 -12.05 12.18 21.26
N TYR A 101 -12.63 11.02 20.93
CA TYR A 101 -14.09 10.84 20.84
C TYR A 101 -14.66 9.89 21.89
N ARG A 102 -13.91 9.57 22.93
CA ARG A 102 -14.29 8.66 24.01
C ARG A 102 -15.64 9.00 24.64
N ASP A 103 -15.95 10.28 24.76
CA ASP A 103 -17.23 10.75 25.32
C ASP A 103 -18.43 10.56 24.36
N LYS A 104 -18.17 10.38 23.07
CA LYS A 104 -19.20 10.18 22.03
C LYS A 104 -19.53 8.72 21.82
N GLY A 105 -18.52 7.86 21.82
CA GLY A 105 -18.70 6.44 21.56
C GLY A 105 -17.43 5.62 21.68
N ASP A 106 -17.59 4.33 21.53
CA ASP A 106 -16.59 3.31 21.75
C ASP A 106 -16.51 2.27 20.61
N HIS A 107 -17.12 2.55 19.46
CA HIS A 107 -17.25 1.58 18.38
C HIS A 107 -16.48 1.99 17.12
N ILE A 108 -15.71 1.02 16.58
CA ILE A 108 -14.95 1.13 15.33
C ILE A 108 -15.47 0.08 14.33
N ILE A 109 -15.62 0.46 13.08
CA ILE A 109 -15.87 -0.48 11.97
C ILE A 109 -14.62 -0.57 11.11
N THR A 110 -14.17 -1.79 10.82
CA THR A 110 -13.03 -2.08 9.94
C THR A 110 -13.31 -3.32 9.09
N VAL A 111 -12.33 -3.75 8.27
CA VAL A 111 -12.44 -4.92 7.38
C VAL A 111 -11.44 -5.99 7.78
N VAL A 112 -11.81 -7.26 7.69
CA VAL A 112 -10.91 -8.38 8.04
C VAL A 112 -9.65 -8.46 7.16
N THR A 113 -9.64 -7.81 6.00
CA THR A 113 -8.52 -7.81 5.05
C THR A 113 -7.55 -6.64 5.20
N GLU A 114 -7.70 -5.84 6.26
CA GLU A 114 -6.79 -4.73 6.57
C GLU A 114 -5.34 -5.18 6.79
N HIS A 115 -4.42 -4.23 6.63
CA HIS A 115 -3.04 -4.43 7.07
C HIS A 115 -2.99 -4.61 8.61
N LYS A 116 -2.00 -5.40 9.09
CA LYS A 116 -1.84 -5.65 10.54
C LYS A 116 -1.71 -4.37 11.36
N ALA A 117 -1.15 -3.28 10.81
CA ALA A 117 -1.08 -2.00 11.51
C ALA A 117 -2.46 -1.45 11.92
N VAL A 118 -3.49 -1.68 11.11
CA VAL A 118 -4.88 -1.33 11.40
C VAL A 118 -5.52 -2.36 12.33
N LEU A 119 -5.46 -3.66 11.96
CA LEU A 119 -6.09 -4.73 12.75
C LEU A 119 -5.56 -4.79 14.18
N ASP A 120 -4.24 -4.72 14.36
CA ASP A 120 -3.63 -4.83 15.69
C ASP A 120 -3.88 -3.56 16.52
N SER A 121 -4.00 -2.38 15.88
CA SER A 121 -4.40 -1.15 16.56
C SER A 121 -5.85 -1.24 17.08
N CYS A 122 -6.78 -1.75 16.27
CA CYS A 122 -8.17 -1.97 16.70
C CYS A 122 -8.24 -3.01 17.84
N LYS A 123 -7.59 -4.17 17.66
CA LYS A 123 -7.54 -5.22 18.71
C LYS A 123 -6.87 -4.75 19.99
N ARG A 124 -5.91 -3.84 19.92
CA ARG A 124 -5.28 -3.25 21.09
C ARG A 124 -6.29 -2.41 21.89
N LEU A 125 -7.07 -1.57 21.19
CA LEU A 125 -8.09 -0.74 21.81
C LEU A 125 -9.25 -1.55 22.45
N GLU A 126 -9.57 -2.73 21.91
CA GLU A 126 -10.53 -3.66 22.51
C GLU A 126 -10.04 -4.26 23.83
N LYS A 127 -8.71 -4.50 23.95
CA LYS A 127 -8.09 -5.10 25.14
C LYS A 127 -7.76 -4.10 26.22
N ASP A 128 -7.57 -2.85 25.87
CA ASP A 128 -7.22 -1.79 26.81
C ASP A 128 -8.43 -1.38 27.66
N THR A 129 -8.16 -0.65 28.75
CA THR A 129 -9.16 -0.09 29.69
C THR A 129 -10.20 0.79 29.02
N HIS A 130 -10.08 1.05 27.73
CA HIS A 130 -10.99 1.87 26.93
C HIS A 130 -12.29 1.16 26.59
N GLY A 131 -12.32 -0.19 26.59
CA GLY A 131 -13.52 -0.97 26.29
C GLY A 131 -14.06 -0.74 24.87
N CYS A 132 -13.20 -0.36 23.94
CA CYS A 132 -13.59 -0.13 22.54
C CYS A 132 -14.09 -1.43 21.90
N ARG A 133 -15.12 -1.34 21.06
CA ARG A 133 -15.69 -2.48 20.33
C ARG A 133 -15.38 -2.36 18.86
N GLY A 134 -14.87 -3.45 18.25
CA GLY A 134 -14.59 -3.52 16.81
C GLY A 134 -15.63 -4.36 16.07
N THR A 135 -16.17 -3.84 14.98
CA THR A 135 -16.85 -4.64 13.96
C THR A 135 -15.92 -4.85 12.80
N TYR A 136 -15.58 -6.12 12.52
CA TYR A 136 -14.68 -6.51 11.43
C TYR A 136 -15.53 -7.07 10.28
N LEU A 137 -15.78 -6.26 9.26
CA LEU A 137 -16.60 -6.63 8.12
C LEU A 137 -15.91 -7.72 7.29
N PRO A 138 -16.61 -8.78 6.89
CA PRO A 138 -16.10 -9.71 5.89
C PRO A 138 -16.04 -9.05 4.52
N VAL A 139 -15.33 -9.69 3.60
CA VAL A 139 -15.33 -9.34 2.18
C VAL A 139 -16.02 -10.43 1.36
N LYS A 140 -16.47 -10.08 0.17
CA LYS A 140 -16.94 -11.04 -0.83
C LYS A 140 -15.76 -11.82 -1.41
N THR A 141 -16.03 -12.87 -2.18
CA THR A 141 -14.99 -13.70 -2.82
C THR A 141 -14.10 -12.92 -3.80
N ASP A 142 -14.59 -11.79 -4.31
CA ASP A 142 -13.85 -10.84 -5.14
C ASP A 142 -13.00 -9.83 -4.33
N GLY A 143 -13.10 -9.86 -2.99
CA GLY A 143 -12.35 -9.00 -2.06
C GLY A 143 -13.00 -7.65 -1.80
N LEU A 144 -14.16 -7.35 -2.37
CA LEU A 144 -14.91 -6.13 -2.09
C LEU A 144 -15.74 -6.27 -0.81
N ILE A 145 -15.91 -5.17 -0.07
CA ILE A 145 -16.87 -5.12 1.03
C ILE A 145 -18.31 -5.12 0.51
N ASP A 146 -19.24 -5.49 1.37
CA ASP A 146 -20.67 -5.31 1.13
C ASP A 146 -21.13 -3.99 1.78
N LEU A 147 -21.61 -3.05 0.95
CA LEU A 147 -22.04 -1.73 1.42
C LEU A 147 -23.30 -1.79 2.30
N ASP A 148 -24.17 -2.77 2.07
CA ASP A 148 -25.36 -2.96 2.93
C ASP A 148 -24.97 -3.49 4.30
N GLN A 149 -23.97 -4.39 4.38
CA GLN A 149 -23.41 -4.81 5.65
C GLN A 149 -22.73 -3.66 6.37
N LEU A 150 -21.95 -2.82 5.68
CA LEU A 150 -21.37 -1.61 6.28
C LEU A 150 -22.49 -0.72 6.83
N LYS A 151 -23.52 -0.44 6.04
CA LYS A 151 -24.67 0.39 6.44
C LYS A 151 -25.37 -0.16 7.68
N GLY A 152 -25.56 -1.47 7.77
CA GLY A 152 -26.19 -2.14 8.92
C GLY A 152 -25.30 -2.21 10.18
N SER A 153 -24.00 -1.91 10.05
CA SER A 153 -23.03 -1.99 11.15
C SER A 153 -22.88 -0.69 11.94
N PHE A 154 -23.40 0.43 11.43
CA PHE A 154 -23.36 1.69 12.16
C PHE A 154 -24.26 1.63 13.42
N THR A 155 -23.77 2.18 14.52
CA THR A 155 -24.49 2.37 15.77
C THR A 155 -24.34 3.82 16.23
N ASP A 156 -25.13 4.24 17.22
CA ASP A 156 -25.01 5.55 17.88
C ASP A 156 -23.67 5.73 18.63
N LYS A 157 -22.91 4.65 18.82
CA LYS A 157 -21.59 4.63 19.44
C LYS A 157 -20.43 4.54 18.44
N THR A 158 -20.71 4.45 17.13
CA THR A 158 -19.67 4.39 16.11
C THR A 158 -18.99 5.75 15.99
N VAL A 159 -17.66 5.78 16.15
CA VAL A 159 -16.84 7.01 16.07
C VAL A 159 -15.91 6.99 14.86
N LEU A 160 -15.55 5.81 14.36
CA LEU A 160 -14.60 5.64 13.27
C LEU A 160 -14.96 4.46 12.38
N VAL A 161 -14.91 4.69 11.08
CA VAL A 161 -14.77 3.66 10.05
C VAL A 161 -13.34 3.72 9.53
N THR A 162 -12.64 2.58 9.47
CA THR A 162 -11.29 2.49 8.92
C THR A 162 -11.24 1.36 7.90
N ILE A 163 -11.11 1.70 6.62
CA ILE A 163 -11.13 0.76 5.49
C ILE A 163 -10.04 1.17 4.50
N MET A 164 -9.14 0.22 4.19
CA MET A 164 -8.04 0.47 3.26
C MET A 164 -8.54 0.77 1.84
N ALA A 165 -7.88 1.72 1.16
CA ALA A 165 -8.26 2.08 -0.20
C ALA A 165 -7.93 0.97 -1.20
N ALA A 166 -6.82 0.26 -0.98
CA ALA A 166 -6.36 -0.84 -1.83
C ALA A 166 -5.65 -1.90 -1.00
N ASN A 167 -5.98 -3.16 -1.23
CA ASN A 167 -5.35 -4.26 -0.51
C ASN A 167 -3.92 -4.54 -1.03
N ASN A 168 -2.99 -4.75 -0.13
CA ASN A 168 -1.56 -4.97 -0.42
C ASN A 168 -1.23 -6.36 -0.97
N GLU A 169 -2.11 -7.35 -0.80
CA GLU A 169 -1.89 -8.73 -1.27
C GLU A 169 -2.62 -8.98 -2.58
N ILE A 170 -3.93 -8.79 -2.60
CA ILE A 170 -4.78 -9.06 -3.76
C ILE A 170 -5.02 -7.86 -4.66
N GLY A 171 -4.55 -6.67 -4.27
CA GLY A 171 -4.64 -5.44 -5.06
C GLY A 171 -6.03 -4.86 -5.22
N VAL A 172 -7.06 -5.40 -4.58
CA VAL A 172 -8.46 -4.97 -4.74
C VAL A 172 -8.64 -3.55 -4.20
N LEU A 173 -9.28 -2.72 -5.02
CA LEU A 173 -9.67 -1.33 -4.71
C LEU A 173 -11.07 -1.32 -4.12
N GLN A 174 -11.23 -0.73 -2.94
CA GLN A 174 -12.54 -0.59 -2.31
C GLN A 174 -13.34 0.59 -2.88
N PRO A 175 -14.67 0.58 -2.81
CA PRO A 175 -15.55 1.65 -3.30
C PRO A 175 -15.54 2.85 -2.34
N MET A 176 -14.44 3.63 -2.36
CA MET A 176 -14.13 4.66 -1.36
C MET A 176 -15.15 5.79 -1.30
N GLU A 177 -15.73 6.18 -2.45
CA GLU A 177 -16.72 7.27 -2.51
C GLU A 177 -18.03 6.88 -1.84
N GLU A 178 -18.49 5.66 -2.08
CA GLU A 178 -19.70 5.09 -1.49
C GLU A 178 -19.53 4.90 0.02
N ILE A 179 -18.37 4.39 0.45
CA ILE A 179 -18.03 4.26 1.87
C ILE A 179 -18.03 5.63 2.55
N GLY A 180 -17.35 6.61 1.96
CA GLY A 180 -17.26 7.96 2.51
C GLY A 180 -18.61 8.67 2.55
N LYS A 181 -19.50 8.40 1.58
CA LYS A 181 -20.88 8.90 1.60
C LYS A 181 -21.65 8.33 2.80
N LEU A 182 -21.57 7.02 3.01
CA LEU A 182 -22.20 6.36 4.18
C LEU A 182 -21.69 6.92 5.50
N CYS A 183 -20.36 7.08 5.64
CA CYS A 183 -19.77 7.67 6.84
C CYS A 183 -20.28 9.09 7.10
N ARG A 184 -20.36 9.90 6.05
CA ARG A 184 -20.90 11.28 6.12
C ARG A 184 -22.37 11.30 6.54
N GLU A 185 -23.21 10.43 5.98
CA GLU A 185 -24.63 10.33 6.31
C GLU A 185 -24.87 9.96 7.78
N HIS A 186 -23.96 9.16 8.38
CA HIS A 186 -24.04 8.75 9.78
C HIS A 186 -23.27 9.67 10.74
N GLY A 187 -22.56 10.70 10.25
CA GLY A 187 -21.77 11.60 11.09
C GLY A 187 -20.56 10.93 11.77
N VAL A 188 -20.02 9.88 11.15
CA VAL A 188 -18.89 9.07 11.61
C VAL A 188 -17.63 9.45 10.83
N LEU A 189 -16.47 9.51 11.49
CA LEU A 189 -15.20 9.80 10.84
C LEU A 189 -14.77 8.63 9.96
N PHE A 190 -14.16 8.97 8.81
CA PHE A 190 -13.65 7.99 7.86
C PHE A 190 -12.13 8.10 7.70
N HIS A 191 -11.43 7.06 8.11
CA HIS A 191 -10.00 6.83 7.90
C HIS A 191 -9.76 5.78 6.81
N SER A 192 -8.69 5.94 6.05
CA SER A 192 -8.22 4.90 5.12
C SER A 192 -6.71 4.73 5.19
N ASP A 193 -6.24 3.47 5.30
CA ASP A 193 -4.90 3.12 4.84
C ASP A 193 -4.88 3.24 3.31
N ALA A 194 -4.33 4.35 2.81
CA ALA A 194 -4.25 4.64 1.38
C ALA A 194 -2.88 4.32 0.78
N VAL A 195 -2.04 3.61 1.50
CA VAL A 195 -0.63 3.31 1.18
C VAL A 195 -0.45 2.68 -0.20
N GLN A 196 -1.27 1.70 -0.53
CA GLN A 196 -1.15 1.00 -1.81
C GLN A 196 -1.78 1.75 -2.98
N ALA A 197 -2.75 2.63 -2.72
CA ALA A 197 -3.44 3.43 -3.73
C ALA A 197 -2.64 4.68 -4.14
N LEU A 198 -1.91 5.29 -3.19
CA LEU A 198 -1.18 6.55 -3.37
C LEU A 198 -0.29 6.53 -4.62
N GLY A 199 -0.57 7.41 -5.59
CA GLY A 199 0.19 7.58 -6.82
C GLY A 199 0.18 6.41 -7.80
N LYS A 200 -0.71 5.42 -7.58
CA LYS A 200 -0.96 4.30 -8.51
C LYS A 200 -2.37 4.37 -9.10
N THR A 201 -3.30 4.97 -8.37
CA THR A 201 -4.68 5.26 -8.80
C THR A 201 -5.07 6.64 -8.32
N PRO A 202 -6.07 7.30 -8.95
CA PRO A 202 -6.59 8.57 -8.45
C PRO A 202 -7.06 8.44 -7.00
N LEU A 203 -6.56 9.32 -6.13
CA LEU A 203 -6.90 9.41 -4.72
C LEU A 203 -7.27 10.87 -4.43
N ASP A 204 -8.56 11.17 -4.30
CA ASP A 204 -9.07 12.50 -3.96
C ASP A 204 -9.81 12.43 -2.63
N VAL A 205 -9.17 12.96 -1.57
CA VAL A 205 -9.69 12.89 -0.20
C VAL A 205 -11.01 13.66 -0.04
N ARG A 206 -11.29 14.67 -0.88
CA ARG A 206 -12.55 15.43 -0.86
C ARG A 206 -13.68 14.63 -1.47
N ARG A 207 -13.46 14.10 -2.67
CA ARG A 207 -14.43 13.27 -3.40
C ARG A 207 -14.78 12.01 -2.62
N MET A 208 -13.77 11.38 -2.00
CA MET A 208 -13.94 10.19 -1.17
C MET A 208 -14.45 10.49 0.24
N ASN A 209 -14.69 11.76 0.61
CA ASN A 209 -15.10 12.16 1.96
C ASN A 209 -14.22 11.63 3.09
N LEU A 210 -12.91 11.45 2.84
CA LEU A 210 -11.97 11.03 3.87
C LEU A 210 -11.76 12.14 4.91
N ASP A 211 -11.74 11.76 6.18
CA ASP A 211 -11.34 12.62 7.29
C ASP A 211 -9.87 12.43 7.64
N LEU A 212 -9.37 11.19 7.49
CA LEU A 212 -7.99 10.82 7.69
C LEU A 212 -7.53 9.83 6.59
N ALA A 213 -6.25 9.91 6.21
CA ALA A 213 -5.64 8.92 5.30
C ALA A 213 -4.16 8.72 5.64
N SER A 214 -3.77 7.46 5.79
CA SER A 214 -2.37 7.06 6.02
C SER A 214 -1.62 6.88 4.71
N LEU A 215 -0.43 7.49 4.62
CA LEU A 215 0.39 7.56 3.43
C LEU A 215 1.84 7.16 3.75
N THR A 216 2.57 6.61 2.77
CA THR A 216 4.00 6.31 2.91
C THR A 216 4.78 6.54 1.63
N ALA A 217 6.03 6.95 1.75
CA ALA A 217 6.89 7.24 0.61
C ALA A 217 7.41 5.98 -0.10
N HIS A 218 7.75 4.92 0.65
CA HIS A 218 8.47 3.77 0.10
C HIS A 218 7.65 2.84 -0.79
N LYS A 219 6.35 3.05 -0.91
CA LYS A 219 5.48 2.36 -1.89
C LYS A 219 5.31 3.17 -3.18
N LEU A 220 5.90 4.38 -3.21
CA LEU A 220 5.81 5.36 -4.27
C LEU A 220 7.20 5.76 -4.79
N TYR A 221 8.18 4.85 -4.75
CA TYR A 221 9.55 5.09 -5.17
C TYR A 221 10.25 6.21 -4.37
N GLY A 222 9.76 6.48 -3.16
CA GLY A 222 10.33 7.37 -2.17
C GLY A 222 11.13 6.62 -1.08
N PRO A 223 11.69 7.34 -0.10
CA PRO A 223 12.49 6.75 0.96
C PRO A 223 11.66 5.96 1.97
N LYS A 224 12.25 4.90 2.54
CA LYS A 224 11.75 4.24 3.75
C LYS A 224 11.88 5.17 4.95
N GLY A 225 11.10 4.92 6.02
CA GLY A 225 11.16 5.74 7.24
C GLY A 225 10.53 7.14 7.09
N CYS A 226 9.68 7.34 6.09
CA CYS A 226 8.93 8.57 5.87
C CYS A 226 7.51 8.26 5.41
N GLY A 227 6.53 8.87 6.07
CA GLY A 227 5.12 8.79 5.76
C GLY A 227 4.40 10.08 6.12
N ALA A 228 3.10 10.08 5.95
CA ALA A 228 2.24 11.18 6.37
C ALA A 228 0.84 10.69 6.75
N LEU A 229 0.21 11.41 7.65
CA LEU A 229 -1.22 11.33 7.92
C LEU A 229 -1.89 12.58 7.32
N TYR A 230 -2.84 12.39 6.42
CA TYR A 230 -3.81 13.42 6.07
C TYR A 230 -4.82 13.53 7.20
N VAL A 231 -5.06 14.74 7.67
CA VAL A 231 -6.07 15.07 8.68
C VAL A 231 -6.90 16.23 8.13
N ARG A 232 -8.17 16.01 7.86
CA ARG A 232 -9.06 17.05 7.34
C ARG A 232 -9.06 18.27 8.28
N ASN A 233 -8.86 19.44 7.71
CA ASN A 233 -8.90 20.70 8.47
C ASN A 233 -10.36 21.12 8.73
N ASP A 234 -11.01 20.40 9.65
CA ASP A 234 -12.39 20.63 10.10
C ASP A 234 -12.42 20.54 11.63
N ALA A 235 -13.16 21.41 12.29
CA ALA A 235 -13.32 21.40 13.74
C ALA A 235 -13.94 20.09 14.27
N ALA A 236 -14.63 19.35 13.39
CA ALA A 236 -15.18 18.02 13.73
C ALA A 236 -14.13 16.92 13.74
N VAL A 237 -12.92 17.14 13.17
CA VAL A 237 -11.86 16.12 13.14
C VAL A 237 -10.81 16.44 14.20
N ARG A 238 -10.83 15.68 15.28
CA ARG A 238 -9.90 15.79 16.42
C ARG A 238 -9.18 14.47 16.61
N LEU A 239 -7.91 14.53 16.97
CA LEU A 239 -7.14 13.37 17.40
C LEU A 239 -6.18 13.77 18.52
N PHE A 240 -5.92 12.87 19.45
CA PHE A 240 -4.87 13.02 20.44
C PHE A 240 -3.52 12.55 19.87
N PRO A 241 -2.42 13.29 20.14
CA PRO A 241 -1.09 12.87 19.73
C PRO A 241 -0.67 11.59 20.44
N MET A 242 0.11 10.75 19.74
CA MET A 242 0.71 9.56 20.33
C MET A 242 2.16 9.79 20.77
N ILE A 243 2.81 10.84 20.24
CA ILE A 243 4.21 11.18 20.52
C ILE A 243 4.25 12.63 21.00
N ASP A 244 4.47 12.78 22.29
CA ASP A 244 4.64 14.06 22.95
C ASP A 244 6.05 14.62 22.75
N GLY A 245 6.23 15.95 22.92
CA GLY A 245 7.54 16.59 22.82
C GLY A 245 7.46 18.05 22.37
N GLY A 246 8.34 18.46 21.47
CA GLY A 246 8.54 19.86 21.06
C GLY A 246 7.42 20.51 20.23
N GLY A 247 6.24 19.93 20.12
CA GLY A 247 5.08 20.52 19.45
C GLY A 247 5.17 20.60 17.91
N HIS A 248 6.10 19.84 17.30
CA HIS A 248 6.20 19.75 15.84
C HIS A 248 4.88 19.25 15.23
N GLU A 249 4.74 19.45 13.92
CA GLU A 249 3.53 19.03 13.19
C GLU A 249 2.23 19.51 13.88
N ARG A 250 2.23 20.76 14.32
CA ARG A 250 1.10 21.43 15.02
C ARG A 250 0.67 20.71 16.31
N GLY A 251 1.61 20.07 16.99
CA GLY A 251 1.36 19.33 18.22
C GLY A 251 0.81 17.92 18.01
N MET A 252 0.51 17.51 16.78
CA MET A 252 -0.05 16.18 16.48
C MET A 252 1.04 15.09 16.42
N ARG A 253 2.29 15.46 16.12
CA ARG A 253 3.41 14.52 16.08
C ARG A 253 4.73 15.27 16.39
N SER A 254 5.23 15.08 17.56
CA SER A 254 6.48 15.70 18.01
C SER A 254 7.72 14.94 17.53
N GLY A 255 8.86 15.65 17.47
CA GLY A 255 10.16 15.11 17.07
C GLY A 255 10.74 15.85 15.88
N THR A 256 12.08 16.01 15.87
CA THR A 256 12.80 16.67 14.77
C THR A 256 12.45 16.04 13.44
N LEU A 257 12.09 16.86 12.46
CA LEU A 257 11.64 16.39 11.15
C LEU A 257 12.80 15.79 10.35
N ASN A 258 12.54 14.66 9.71
CA ASN A 258 13.44 14.01 8.74
C ASN A 258 13.43 14.77 7.42
N VAL A 259 14.10 15.93 7.38
CA VAL A 259 14.09 16.84 6.22
C VAL A 259 14.44 16.13 4.90
N PRO A 260 15.54 15.32 4.82
CA PRO A 260 15.85 14.60 3.58
C PRO A 260 14.75 13.62 3.16
N GLY A 261 14.22 12.83 4.09
CA GLY A 261 13.14 11.89 3.81
C GLY A 261 11.85 12.56 3.38
N ILE A 262 11.49 13.69 4.03
CA ILE A 262 10.31 14.49 3.70
C ILE A 262 10.45 15.12 2.31
N ALA A 263 11.61 15.71 1.99
CA ALA A 263 11.87 16.26 0.66
C ALA A 263 11.78 15.18 -0.43
N GLY A 264 12.34 13.99 -0.16
CA GLY A 264 12.22 12.82 -1.03
C GLY A 264 10.77 12.36 -1.20
N PHE A 265 9.97 12.35 -0.14
CA PHE A 265 8.55 11.98 -0.23
C PHE A 265 7.76 12.98 -1.09
N GLY A 266 7.96 14.29 -0.88
CA GLY A 266 7.35 15.32 -1.72
C GLY A 266 7.70 15.12 -3.20
N ARG A 267 8.99 14.90 -3.51
CA ARG A 267 9.44 14.67 -4.90
C ARG A 267 8.83 13.40 -5.50
N ALA A 268 8.74 12.31 -4.73
CA ALA A 268 8.06 11.09 -5.18
C ALA A 268 6.59 11.33 -5.53
N CYS A 269 5.87 12.13 -4.71
CA CYS A 269 4.49 12.53 -4.99
C CYS A 269 4.37 13.37 -6.27
N GLU A 270 5.26 14.33 -6.46
CA GLU A 270 5.27 15.17 -7.66
C GLU A 270 5.50 14.35 -8.94
N ILE A 271 6.48 13.43 -8.91
CA ILE A 271 6.75 12.51 -10.02
C ILE A 271 5.52 11.64 -10.30
N ALA A 272 4.91 11.08 -9.26
CA ALA A 272 3.72 10.24 -9.39
C ALA A 272 2.53 11.01 -9.98
N GLN A 273 2.29 12.24 -9.55
CA GLN A 273 1.21 13.09 -10.09
C GLN A 273 1.35 13.28 -11.60
N GLN A 274 2.57 13.45 -12.09
CA GLN A 274 2.85 13.64 -13.52
C GLN A 274 2.79 12.34 -14.31
N ALA A 275 3.34 11.24 -13.75
CA ALA A 275 3.52 9.98 -14.46
C ALA A 275 2.31 9.03 -14.39
N MET A 276 1.48 9.11 -13.35
CA MET A 276 0.42 8.14 -13.04
C MET A 276 -0.51 7.84 -14.23
N PRO A 277 -0.99 8.80 -15.03
CA PRO A 277 -1.92 8.48 -16.12
C PRO A 277 -1.34 7.50 -17.14
N GLU A 278 -0.09 7.70 -17.56
CA GLU A 278 0.59 6.83 -18.52
C GLU A 278 1.15 5.56 -17.86
N GLU A 279 1.76 5.73 -16.67
CA GLU A 279 2.35 4.63 -15.91
C GLU A 279 1.32 3.58 -15.53
N SER A 280 0.13 3.98 -15.10
CA SER A 280 -0.95 3.05 -14.74
C SER A 280 -1.37 2.17 -15.91
N VAL A 281 -1.50 2.73 -17.10
CA VAL A 281 -1.87 1.99 -18.32
C VAL A 281 -0.74 1.01 -18.69
N ARG A 282 0.51 1.46 -18.73
CA ARG A 282 1.67 0.64 -19.06
C ARG A 282 1.84 -0.52 -18.06
N VAL A 283 1.78 -0.23 -16.77
CA VAL A 283 1.95 -1.23 -15.70
C VAL A 283 0.81 -2.24 -15.73
N ALA A 284 -0.43 -1.82 -15.99
CA ALA A 284 -1.57 -2.72 -16.17
C ALA A 284 -1.39 -3.62 -17.41
N SER A 285 -0.85 -3.10 -18.51
CA SER A 285 -0.55 -3.90 -19.71
C SER A 285 0.50 -4.98 -19.41
N LEU A 286 1.58 -4.65 -18.71
CA LEU A 286 2.60 -5.61 -18.29
C LEU A 286 2.04 -6.69 -17.35
N ARG A 287 1.23 -6.29 -16.37
CA ARG A 287 0.51 -7.21 -15.48
C ARG A 287 -0.40 -8.16 -16.26
N ASN A 288 -1.18 -7.62 -17.23
CA ASN A 288 -2.07 -8.43 -18.04
C ASN A 288 -1.28 -9.39 -18.93
N ARG A 289 -0.16 -8.95 -19.53
CA ARG A 289 0.75 -9.81 -20.31
C ARG A 289 1.21 -11.02 -19.47
N LEU A 290 1.70 -10.78 -18.25
CA LEU A 290 2.07 -11.86 -17.34
C LEU A 290 0.91 -12.83 -17.09
N ARG A 291 -0.26 -12.30 -16.70
CA ARG A 291 -1.47 -13.09 -16.45
C ARG A 291 -1.83 -13.96 -17.65
N ASP A 292 -1.88 -13.38 -18.83
CA ASP A 292 -2.34 -14.04 -20.04
C ASP A 292 -1.37 -15.15 -20.48
N CYS A 293 -0.06 -14.93 -20.36
CA CYS A 293 0.95 -15.96 -20.58
C CYS A 293 0.79 -17.14 -19.61
N LEU A 294 0.59 -16.86 -18.30
CA LEU A 294 0.41 -17.91 -17.29
C LEU A 294 -0.87 -18.71 -17.52
N LEU A 295 -1.99 -18.05 -17.81
CA LEU A 295 -3.28 -18.71 -18.05
C LEU A 295 -3.32 -19.51 -19.37
N ALA A 296 -2.55 -19.12 -20.38
CA ALA A 296 -2.47 -19.86 -21.65
C ALA A 296 -1.72 -21.19 -21.51
N GLU A 297 -0.74 -21.28 -20.61
CA GLU A 297 0.19 -22.39 -20.51
C GLU A 297 -0.05 -23.31 -19.31
N LEU A 298 -0.80 -22.85 -18.31
CA LEU A 298 -1.03 -23.57 -17.06
C LEU A 298 -2.53 -23.78 -16.83
N SER A 299 -2.93 -25.03 -16.59
CA SER A 299 -4.21 -25.39 -16.02
C SER A 299 -4.20 -25.22 -14.49
N GLU A 300 -5.36 -25.31 -13.85
CA GLU A 300 -5.50 -25.27 -12.37
C GLU A 300 -4.85 -24.05 -11.74
N VAL A 301 -5.08 -22.88 -12.32
CA VAL A 301 -4.63 -21.57 -11.82
C VAL A 301 -5.84 -20.70 -11.54
N ALA A 302 -5.85 -20.01 -10.42
CA ALA A 302 -6.92 -19.10 -10.04
C ALA A 302 -6.37 -17.70 -9.75
N ILE A 303 -7.08 -16.66 -10.17
CA ILE A 303 -6.78 -15.27 -9.82
C ILE A 303 -7.54 -14.94 -8.53
N ASN A 304 -6.83 -14.40 -7.53
CA ASN A 304 -7.39 -14.06 -6.24
C ASN A 304 -7.85 -12.60 -6.21
N GLY A 305 -9.13 -12.38 -5.94
CA GLY A 305 -9.77 -11.06 -5.90
C GLY A 305 -10.18 -10.51 -7.27
N SER A 306 -10.94 -9.40 -7.26
CA SER A 306 -11.45 -8.74 -8.46
C SER A 306 -10.36 -8.34 -9.44
N MET A 307 -10.58 -8.51 -10.74
CA MET A 307 -9.71 -7.97 -11.80
C MET A 307 -10.19 -6.60 -12.29
N GLU A 308 -11.46 -6.30 -12.14
CA GLU A 308 -12.05 -5.02 -12.51
C GLU A 308 -11.63 -3.89 -11.56
N HIS A 309 -11.74 -4.16 -10.25
CA HIS A 309 -11.38 -3.24 -9.19
C HIS A 309 -10.01 -3.60 -8.61
N ARG A 310 -8.93 -3.35 -9.37
CA ARG A 310 -7.58 -3.78 -9.01
C ARG A 310 -6.53 -2.72 -9.32
N LEU A 311 -5.52 -2.63 -8.43
CA LEU A 311 -4.31 -1.86 -8.68
C LEU A 311 -3.65 -2.27 -10.01
N PRO A 312 -3.14 -1.32 -10.81
CA PRO A 312 -2.55 -1.61 -12.12
C PRO A 312 -1.46 -2.69 -12.08
N GLY A 313 -0.56 -2.62 -11.10
CA GLY A 313 0.62 -3.50 -11.01
C GLY A 313 0.44 -4.75 -10.15
N ASN A 314 -0.75 -5.02 -9.63
CA ASN A 314 -0.97 -6.18 -8.78
C ASN A 314 -1.52 -7.38 -9.55
N LEU A 315 -0.92 -8.55 -9.33
CA LEU A 315 -1.49 -9.84 -9.71
C LEU A 315 -1.25 -10.83 -8.58
N ASN A 316 -2.31 -11.41 -8.04
CA ASN A 316 -2.23 -12.48 -7.06
C ASN A 316 -2.91 -13.72 -7.65
N MET A 317 -2.16 -14.82 -7.75
CA MET A 317 -2.62 -16.07 -8.37
C MET A 317 -2.25 -17.27 -7.50
N SER A 318 -3.19 -18.22 -7.37
CA SER A 318 -2.95 -19.52 -6.77
C SER A 318 -2.64 -20.56 -7.86
N PHE A 319 -1.61 -21.36 -7.63
CA PHE A 319 -1.19 -22.45 -8.52
C PHE A 319 -1.51 -23.79 -7.84
N LEU A 320 -2.73 -24.31 -8.07
CA LEU A 320 -3.20 -25.52 -7.40
C LEU A 320 -2.28 -26.71 -7.70
N SER A 321 -2.21 -27.64 -6.75
CA SER A 321 -1.33 -28.82 -6.80
C SER A 321 0.18 -28.48 -6.78
N VAL A 322 0.54 -27.28 -6.27
CA VAL A 322 1.93 -26.85 -6.08
C VAL A 322 2.05 -26.20 -4.70
N GLU A 323 3.06 -26.58 -3.94
CA GLU A 323 3.39 -25.91 -2.68
C GLU A 323 4.08 -24.57 -2.93
N GLY A 324 3.52 -23.48 -2.39
CA GLY A 324 3.99 -22.12 -2.66
C GLY A 324 5.43 -21.85 -2.20
N GLU A 325 5.87 -22.41 -1.06
CA GLU A 325 7.25 -22.26 -0.57
C GLU A 325 8.25 -22.96 -1.49
N THR A 326 7.91 -24.15 -1.97
CA THR A 326 8.74 -24.89 -2.94
C THR A 326 8.81 -24.13 -4.27
N LEU A 327 7.68 -23.56 -4.74
CA LEU A 327 7.65 -22.72 -5.94
C LEU A 327 8.54 -21.48 -5.76
N MET A 328 8.42 -20.77 -4.65
CA MET A 328 9.25 -19.60 -4.33
C MET A 328 10.74 -19.91 -4.26
N THR A 329 11.09 -21.06 -3.65
CA THR A 329 12.48 -21.52 -3.56
C THR A 329 13.06 -21.82 -4.95
N GLY A 330 12.25 -22.37 -5.85
CA GLY A 330 12.63 -22.64 -7.23
C GLY A 330 12.75 -21.40 -8.12
N LEU A 331 12.18 -20.27 -7.69
CA LEU A 331 12.21 -18.97 -8.39
C LEU A 331 13.16 -17.96 -7.72
N ASN A 332 14.30 -18.42 -7.20
CA ASN A 332 15.26 -17.60 -6.45
C ASN A 332 15.91 -16.45 -7.25
N ASP A 333 15.77 -16.48 -8.57
CA ASP A 333 16.16 -15.45 -9.52
C ASP A 333 15.11 -14.34 -9.71
N ILE A 334 13.94 -14.44 -9.02
CA ILE A 334 12.84 -13.50 -9.09
C ILE A 334 12.38 -13.14 -7.67
N ALA A 335 12.40 -11.86 -7.33
CA ALA A 335 11.86 -11.39 -6.06
C ALA A 335 10.33 -11.30 -6.15
N LEU A 336 9.65 -12.14 -5.38
CA LEU A 336 8.19 -12.28 -5.28
C LEU A 336 7.76 -12.34 -3.81
N SER A 337 6.46 -12.31 -3.55
CA SER A 337 5.89 -12.62 -2.24
C SER A 337 4.89 -13.77 -2.33
N SER A 338 4.90 -14.65 -1.34
CA SER A 338 3.87 -15.69 -1.18
C SER A 338 2.68 -15.20 -0.36
N GLY A 339 1.57 -15.94 -0.39
CA GLY A 339 0.42 -15.73 0.47
C GLY A 339 0.60 -16.25 1.92
N SER A 340 1.82 -16.67 2.28
CA SER A 340 2.16 -17.11 3.63
C SER A 340 3.13 -16.12 4.29
N ALA A 341 2.88 -15.76 5.55
CA ALA A 341 3.85 -15.05 6.37
C ALA A 341 4.71 -16.09 7.09
N CYS A 342 6.02 -16.13 6.78
CA CYS A 342 6.98 -16.89 7.58
C CYS A 342 7.12 -16.22 8.95
N SER A 343 6.34 -16.63 9.94
CA SER A 343 6.70 -16.47 11.34
C SER A 343 7.41 -17.76 11.78
N SER A 344 8.46 -17.62 12.57
CA SER A 344 9.47 -18.64 12.89
C SER A 344 8.97 -19.97 13.47
N ASP A 345 7.68 -20.15 13.75
CA ASP A 345 7.17 -21.36 14.41
C ASP A 345 5.88 -21.97 13.81
N LYS A 346 5.20 -21.30 12.87
CA LYS A 346 4.03 -21.85 12.16
C LYS A 346 3.85 -21.18 10.80
N VAL A 347 3.63 -21.99 9.76
CA VAL A 347 3.16 -21.50 8.44
C VAL A 347 1.71 -21.02 8.63
N GLU A 348 1.52 -19.72 8.83
CA GLU A 348 0.19 -19.12 8.82
C GLU A 348 -0.11 -18.62 7.40
N HIS A 349 -1.14 -19.19 6.78
CA HIS A 349 -1.65 -18.69 5.52
C HIS A 349 -2.21 -17.27 5.69
N SER A 350 -2.13 -16.47 4.64
CA SER A 350 -2.64 -15.09 4.61
C SER A 350 -4.09 -15.01 5.10
N HIS A 351 -4.32 -14.16 6.11
CA HIS A 351 -5.68 -13.85 6.59
C HIS A 351 -6.55 -13.22 5.49
N VAL A 352 -5.93 -12.52 4.53
CA VAL A 352 -6.62 -11.92 3.37
C VAL A 352 -7.16 -13.01 2.46
N LEU A 353 -6.33 -13.99 2.09
CA LEU A 353 -6.74 -15.11 1.21
C LEU A 353 -7.79 -16.00 1.88
N LYS A 354 -7.65 -16.23 3.18
CA LYS A 354 -8.69 -16.92 3.97
C LYS A 354 -10.02 -16.16 4.00
N ALA A 355 -9.97 -14.83 4.10
CA ALA A 355 -11.16 -14.01 4.07
C ALA A 355 -11.90 -14.05 2.72
N LEU A 356 -11.22 -14.35 1.61
CA LEU A 356 -11.85 -14.61 0.30
C LEU A 356 -12.54 -15.98 0.23
N GLY A 357 -12.38 -16.83 1.25
CA GLY A 357 -12.90 -18.19 1.25
C GLY A 357 -12.02 -19.22 0.52
N LEU A 358 -10.74 -18.92 0.28
CA LEU A 358 -9.82 -19.87 -0.31
C LEU A 358 -9.54 -21.03 0.66
N SER A 359 -9.41 -22.25 0.12
CA SER A 359 -8.90 -23.39 0.85
C SER A 359 -7.43 -23.14 1.30
N ASP A 360 -6.97 -23.90 2.29
CA ASP A 360 -5.59 -23.82 2.75
C ASP A 360 -4.59 -24.10 1.62
N ASP A 361 -4.88 -25.08 0.74
CA ASP A 361 -4.07 -25.39 -0.43
C ASP A 361 -4.00 -24.24 -1.42
N ALA A 362 -5.14 -23.63 -1.75
CA ALA A 362 -5.19 -22.46 -2.66
C ALA A 362 -4.50 -21.23 -2.07
N ALA A 363 -4.64 -20.99 -0.77
CA ALA A 363 -3.96 -19.91 -0.07
C ALA A 363 -2.45 -20.16 0.05
N GLY A 364 -2.05 -21.41 0.31
CA GLY A 364 -0.65 -21.83 0.42
C GLY A 364 0.11 -21.80 -0.90
N SER A 365 -0.59 -21.99 -2.04
CA SER A 365 -0.01 -21.94 -3.39
C SER A 365 -0.04 -20.55 -4.04
N ALA A 366 -0.50 -19.52 -3.31
CA ALA A 366 -0.67 -18.18 -3.86
C ALA A 366 0.65 -17.42 -3.97
N ILE A 367 0.87 -16.80 -5.11
CA ILE A 367 2.01 -15.91 -5.40
C ILE A 367 1.48 -14.52 -5.75
N ARG A 368 2.06 -13.49 -5.14
CA ARG A 368 1.84 -12.10 -5.48
C ARG A 368 2.95 -11.60 -6.39
N PHE A 369 2.57 -11.13 -7.57
CA PHE A 369 3.44 -10.44 -8.51
C PHE A 369 3.15 -8.94 -8.41
N GLY A 370 4.16 -8.17 -8.11
CA GLY A 370 4.08 -6.71 -7.99
C GLY A 370 4.86 -6.03 -9.12
N VAL A 371 4.20 -5.76 -10.24
CA VAL A 371 4.76 -5.02 -11.38
C VAL A 371 4.88 -3.53 -11.03
N GLY A 372 5.98 -2.88 -11.43
CA GLY A 372 6.25 -1.51 -11.06
C GLY A 372 6.75 -0.61 -12.20
N ARG A 373 7.14 0.63 -11.82
CA ARG A 373 7.62 1.69 -12.72
C ARG A 373 8.77 1.23 -13.61
N PHE A 374 9.70 0.47 -13.09
CA PHE A 374 10.93 0.09 -13.79
C PHE A 374 10.86 -1.29 -14.43
N THR A 375 9.74 -2.02 -14.24
CA THR A 375 9.53 -3.33 -14.86
C THR A 375 9.43 -3.19 -16.39
N THR A 376 10.13 -4.07 -17.11
CA THR A 376 10.16 -4.15 -18.57
C THR A 376 9.37 -5.33 -19.12
N GLU A 377 9.02 -5.32 -20.41
CA GLU A 377 8.36 -6.45 -21.08
C GLU A 377 9.25 -7.70 -21.09
N ALA A 378 10.56 -7.53 -21.31
CA ALA A 378 11.51 -8.65 -21.31
C ALA A 378 11.60 -9.35 -19.95
N GLU A 379 11.53 -8.59 -18.85
CA GLU A 379 11.47 -9.16 -17.49
C GLU A 379 10.16 -9.91 -17.27
N VAL A 380 9.03 -9.38 -17.73
CA VAL A 380 7.73 -10.04 -17.65
C VAL A 380 7.71 -11.35 -18.41
N ASP A 381 8.26 -11.38 -19.63
CA ASP A 381 8.35 -12.59 -20.45
C ASP A 381 9.26 -13.65 -19.83
N TYR A 382 10.38 -13.22 -19.28
CA TYR A 382 11.29 -14.11 -18.53
C TYR A 382 10.58 -14.72 -17.33
N VAL A 383 9.92 -13.90 -16.51
CA VAL A 383 9.20 -14.36 -15.32
C VAL A 383 8.08 -15.32 -15.70
N ALA A 384 7.30 -15.03 -16.73
CA ALA A 384 6.25 -15.94 -17.22
C ALA A 384 6.84 -17.32 -17.58
N GLY A 385 7.93 -17.36 -18.36
CA GLY A 385 8.59 -18.59 -18.76
C GLY A 385 9.12 -19.39 -17.55
N ARG A 386 9.77 -18.71 -16.60
CA ARG A 386 10.31 -19.36 -15.39
C ARG A 386 9.21 -19.93 -14.48
N VAL A 387 8.12 -19.20 -14.29
CA VAL A 387 6.97 -19.67 -13.48
C VAL A 387 6.33 -20.88 -14.16
N ILE A 388 6.09 -20.84 -15.48
CA ILE A 388 5.51 -21.95 -16.25
C ILE A 388 6.37 -23.21 -16.13
N GLU A 389 7.67 -23.09 -16.37
CA GLU A 389 8.63 -24.19 -16.25
C GLU A 389 8.59 -24.83 -14.86
N MET A 390 8.66 -23.99 -13.82
CA MET A 390 8.73 -24.46 -12.43
C MET A 390 7.41 -25.11 -11.99
N VAL A 391 6.26 -24.53 -12.31
CA VAL A 391 4.95 -25.10 -11.97
C VAL A 391 4.76 -26.47 -12.66
N LYS A 392 5.07 -26.59 -13.96
CA LYS A 392 5.00 -27.85 -14.69
C LYS A 392 5.90 -28.93 -14.05
N LYS A 393 7.15 -28.56 -13.73
CA LYS A 393 8.11 -29.45 -13.06
C LYS A 393 7.63 -29.95 -11.69
N LEU A 394 7.10 -29.05 -10.85
CA LEU A 394 6.64 -29.40 -9.51
C LEU A 394 5.40 -30.31 -9.55
N ARG A 395 4.48 -30.09 -10.49
CA ARG A 395 3.32 -30.94 -10.69
C ARG A 395 3.69 -32.34 -11.16
N GLU A 396 4.68 -32.49 -12.04
CA GLU A 396 5.20 -33.80 -12.45
C GLU A 396 5.73 -34.60 -11.26
N VAL A 397 6.49 -33.98 -10.35
CA VAL A 397 7.02 -34.64 -9.15
C VAL A 397 5.89 -35.03 -8.18
N SER A 398 4.86 -34.19 -8.02
CA SER A 398 3.71 -34.48 -7.13
C SER A 398 2.83 -35.64 -7.61
N ILE A 399 2.83 -35.98 -8.90
CA ILE A 399 2.06 -37.11 -9.44
C ILE A 399 2.74 -38.46 -9.08
N PHE A 400 4.02 -38.46 -8.78
CA PHE A 400 4.82 -39.65 -8.47
C PHE A 400 5.08 -39.83 -6.97
N SER A 401 4.61 -38.93 -6.11
CA SER A 401 4.69 -39.01 -4.65
C SER A 401 3.34 -39.37 -4.03
#